data_6aa9523ef3c67a4c34843f51a71ca000
#
_entry.id   6aa9523ef3c67a4c34843f51a71ca000
#
_cell.length_a   1.000
_cell.length_b   1.000
_cell.length_c   1.000
_cell.angle_alpha   90.00
_cell.angle_beta   90.00
_cell.angle_gamma   90.00
#
_symmetry.space_group_name_H-M   'P 1'
#
loop_
_entity.id
_entity.type
_entity.pdbx_description
1 polymer ?
#
loop_
_entity_poly.entity_id
_entity_poly.type
_entity_poly.pdbx_seq_one_letter_code
_entity_poly.pdbx_strand_id
1 'polypeptide(L)'
;WQTILRSKNIYGPYEKKVVLEQGSTTINGPHQGAIVDTPDGQWAFFHFQHHHALGRVVHLQPMHWENDWPVIGVDFDRNGIGEPVYVCQKPIESKTIFAPQTDDDFSTPNLSLQWQFNHNPTDHAWSLSAHPGSLTLKALKSSTFRLARNTLTQKIMGNISEATIAMDFTEIADGQRCGLACMGKENKVLGIKMEKGQKYLYISNDTTEISTTFLNGNQIYLRVSIDMLNQKFQYFYSTDNIRFIPYGTSFFIPFGFWKGARIALYCYNKEQEAGATSFQWFKYKHDGPQNKIENTAEQIIANIARTSFPHKKIKVICPDSASNQKGHSRQLIQRAIDSCSLAGGGHVIISKGIYYLKGNLVLKSDVNLHLEKDAYLLFSGKADDFLPEVWTRWEGTELYGHSPMIYAKHATNIAITCLLYTSPSPRDRT
;
A
#
# COMPACT_ATOMS: atom_id res chain seq x y z
N TRP A 1 7.54 11.95 -31.80
CA TRP A 1 6.47 12.84 -32.30
C TRP A 1 5.32 12.03 -32.90
N GLN A 2 4.12 12.63 -32.94
CA GLN A 2 2.95 12.10 -33.62
C GLN A 2 2.81 12.76 -35.00
N THR A 3 2.67 11.93 -35.99
CA THR A 3 2.39 12.37 -37.38
C THR A 3 0.97 11.97 -37.76
N ILE A 4 0.27 12.83 -38.46
CA ILE A 4 -1.03 12.54 -39.06
C ILE A 4 -0.93 12.71 -40.59
N LEU A 5 -1.64 11.83 -41.28
CA LEU A 5 -1.84 11.84 -42.72
C LEU A 5 -3.31 12.14 -42.97
N ARG A 6 -3.62 13.10 -43.85
CA ARG A 6 -4.98 13.38 -44.32
C ARG A 6 -5.10 13.32 -45.83
N SER A 7 -6.24 12.93 -46.33
CA SER A 7 -6.56 12.91 -47.75
C SER A 7 -8.07 13.02 -47.97
N LYS A 8 -8.47 13.58 -49.09
CA LYS A 8 -9.87 13.57 -49.57
C LYS A 8 -10.26 12.18 -50.16
N ASN A 9 -9.28 11.34 -50.50
CA ASN A 9 -9.48 10.04 -51.11
C ASN A 9 -8.64 9.03 -50.36
N ILE A 10 -9.20 7.83 -50.10
CA ILE A 10 -8.52 6.75 -49.41
C ILE A 10 -7.22 6.29 -50.11
N TYR A 11 -7.13 6.48 -51.40
CA TYR A 11 -5.91 6.19 -52.18
C TYR A 11 -4.93 7.32 -52.29
N GLY A 12 -5.22 8.48 -51.64
CA GLY A 12 -4.37 9.67 -51.66
C GLY A 12 -4.70 10.65 -52.81
N PRO A 13 -3.85 11.63 -53.08
CA PRO A 13 -2.59 11.88 -52.35
C PRO A 13 -2.79 12.27 -50.89
N TYR A 14 -1.83 11.90 -50.03
CA TYR A 14 -1.87 12.25 -48.61
C TYR A 14 -0.98 13.42 -48.28
N GLU A 15 -1.54 14.36 -47.55
CA GLU A 15 -0.78 15.40 -46.86
C GLU A 15 -0.32 14.90 -45.50
N LYS A 16 0.93 15.22 -45.15
CA LYS A 16 1.56 14.75 -43.89
C LYS A 16 1.91 15.97 -43.04
N LYS A 17 1.56 15.92 -41.72
CA LYS A 17 1.96 16.92 -40.73
C LYS A 17 2.35 16.22 -39.40
N VAL A 18 3.41 16.73 -38.76
CA VAL A 18 3.68 16.50 -37.35
C VAL A 18 2.71 17.37 -36.54
N VAL A 19 1.98 16.76 -35.58
CA VAL A 19 0.91 17.45 -34.84
C VAL A 19 1.14 17.40 -33.32
N LEU A 20 2.12 16.62 -32.87
CA LEU A 20 2.55 16.59 -31.48
C LEU A 20 4.02 16.21 -31.43
N GLU A 21 4.81 16.94 -30.69
CA GLU A 21 6.19 16.60 -30.37
C GLU A 21 6.47 16.76 -28.87
N GLN A 22 7.63 16.32 -28.40
CA GLN A 22 8.00 16.46 -26.99
C GLN A 22 8.13 17.91 -26.56
N GLY A 23 8.65 18.76 -27.46
CA GLY A 23 8.93 20.16 -27.18
C GLY A 23 9.80 20.37 -25.95
N SER A 24 9.44 21.32 -25.14
CA SER A 24 10.11 21.69 -23.90
C SER A 24 9.83 20.74 -22.71
N THR A 25 8.94 19.75 -22.87
CA THR A 25 8.49 18.89 -21.80
C THR A 25 9.42 17.69 -21.55
N THR A 26 9.27 17.02 -20.41
CA THR A 26 9.93 15.73 -20.11
C THR A 26 9.14 14.51 -20.62
N ILE A 27 7.98 14.73 -21.27
CA ILE A 27 7.13 13.65 -21.80
C ILE A 27 7.71 13.21 -23.15
N ASN A 28 8.61 12.26 -23.13
CA ASN A 28 9.35 11.82 -24.30
C ASN A 28 8.51 10.94 -25.24
N GLY A 29 8.86 10.98 -26.52
CA GLY A 29 8.37 10.06 -27.53
C GLY A 29 6.85 9.97 -27.67
N PRO A 30 6.07 11.06 -27.69
CA PRO A 30 4.63 11.01 -27.87
C PRO A 30 4.31 10.53 -29.28
N HIS A 31 3.74 9.32 -29.41
CA HIS A 31 3.35 8.72 -30.70
C HIS A 31 2.40 7.54 -30.52
N GLN A 32 1.90 6.98 -31.63
CA GLN A 32 0.98 5.84 -31.65
C GLN A 32 -0.23 6.04 -30.74
N GLY A 33 -0.82 7.21 -30.82
CA GLY A 33 -1.97 7.58 -30.00
C GLY A 33 -3.30 7.36 -30.69
N ALA A 34 -4.36 7.72 -29.98
CA ALA A 34 -5.75 7.66 -30.45
C ALA A 34 -6.44 9.02 -30.20
N ILE A 35 -7.08 9.53 -31.26
CA ILE A 35 -8.00 10.66 -31.19
C ILE A 35 -9.33 10.11 -30.69
N VAL A 36 -9.93 10.78 -29.70
CA VAL A 36 -11.26 10.47 -29.17
C VAL A 36 -12.06 11.76 -29.02
N ASP A 37 -13.34 11.67 -29.29
CA ASP A 37 -14.31 12.73 -29.03
C ASP A 37 -15.28 12.32 -27.93
N THR A 38 -15.87 13.30 -27.29
CA THR A 38 -16.91 13.13 -26.28
C THR A 38 -18.29 13.43 -26.86
N PRO A 39 -19.37 12.95 -26.25
CA PRO A 39 -20.73 13.22 -26.73
C PRO A 39 -21.08 14.71 -26.83
N ASP A 40 -20.41 15.58 -26.08
CA ASP A 40 -20.56 17.03 -26.09
C ASP A 40 -19.58 17.74 -27.05
N GLY A 41 -18.85 16.97 -27.87
CA GLY A 41 -18.00 17.47 -28.94
C GLY A 41 -16.61 17.97 -28.51
N GLN A 42 -16.17 17.66 -27.32
CA GLN A 42 -14.78 17.88 -26.92
C GLN A 42 -13.86 16.81 -27.50
N TRP A 43 -12.63 17.17 -27.80
CA TRP A 43 -11.64 16.26 -28.36
C TRP A 43 -10.48 16.06 -27.42
N ALA A 44 -9.98 14.83 -27.36
CA ALA A 44 -8.82 14.48 -26.59
C ALA A 44 -7.93 13.48 -27.35
N PHE A 45 -6.69 13.41 -26.97
CA PHE A 45 -5.72 12.49 -27.55
C PHE A 45 -5.02 11.67 -26.49
N PHE A 46 -5.03 10.34 -26.65
CA PHE A 46 -4.24 9.44 -25.83
C PHE A 46 -2.93 9.13 -26.52
N HIS A 47 -1.83 9.19 -25.79
CA HIS A 47 -0.52 8.71 -26.26
C HIS A 47 0.24 8.10 -25.08
N PHE A 48 1.44 7.63 -25.27
CA PHE A 48 2.27 7.12 -24.20
C PHE A 48 3.63 7.80 -24.12
N GLN A 49 4.24 7.66 -22.98
CA GLN A 49 5.62 8.01 -22.67
C GLN A 49 6.41 6.76 -22.33
N HIS A 50 7.68 6.69 -22.70
CA HIS A 50 8.60 5.66 -22.21
C HIS A 50 9.13 6.08 -20.84
N HIS A 51 8.84 5.28 -19.81
CA HIS A 51 9.19 5.62 -18.43
C HIS A 51 9.92 4.46 -17.73
N HIS A 52 11.22 4.33 -18.00
CA HIS A 52 12.10 3.32 -17.39
C HIS A 52 11.46 1.91 -17.30
N ALA A 53 11.57 1.25 -16.15
CA ALA A 53 10.97 -0.07 -15.93
C ALA A 53 9.43 -0.07 -15.95
N LEU A 54 8.76 1.07 -15.82
CA LEU A 54 7.30 1.15 -15.97
C LEU A 54 6.83 0.90 -17.40
N GLY A 55 7.73 0.99 -18.38
CA GLY A 55 7.42 0.82 -19.77
C GLY A 55 6.70 2.02 -20.37
N ARG A 56 5.58 1.78 -21.06
CA ARG A 56 4.76 2.82 -21.68
C ARG A 56 3.65 3.28 -20.75
N VAL A 57 3.80 4.49 -20.22
CA VAL A 57 2.78 5.15 -19.40
C VAL A 57 1.86 5.95 -20.30
N VAL A 58 0.56 5.82 -20.14
CA VAL A 58 -0.45 6.48 -20.97
C VAL A 58 -0.73 7.88 -20.45
N HIS A 59 -0.78 8.83 -21.37
CA HIS A 59 -1.16 10.21 -21.14
C HIS A 59 -2.44 10.57 -21.90
N LEU A 60 -3.23 11.46 -21.31
CA LEU A 60 -4.36 12.14 -21.96
C LEU A 60 -3.95 13.59 -22.23
N GLN A 61 -4.15 14.05 -23.46
CA GLN A 61 -3.88 15.43 -23.87
C GLN A 61 -5.18 16.10 -24.34
N PRO A 62 -5.38 17.39 -24.06
CA PRO A 62 -6.43 18.16 -24.72
C PRO A 62 -6.12 18.25 -26.21
N MET A 63 -7.14 18.35 -27.02
CA MET A 63 -6.98 18.49 -28.47
C MET A 63 -8.07 19.40 -29.05
N HIS A 64 -7.71 20.19 -30.06
CA HIS A 64 -8.64 20.96 -30.86
C HIS A 64 -8.25 20.91 -32.34
N TRP A 65 -9.18 21.28 -33.21
CA TRP A 65 -8.93 21.33 -34.65
C TRP A 65 -8.63 22.76 -35.10
N GLU A 66 -7.58 22.92 -35.88
CA GLU A 66 -7.20 24.17 -36.50
C GLU A 66 -6.82 23.94 -37.97
N ASN A 67 -7.51 24.58 -38.89
CA ASN A 67 -7.30 24.42 -40.35
C ASN A 67 -7.35 22.95 -40.80
N ASP A 68 -8.30 22.18 -40.27
CA ASP A 68 -8.47 20.71 -40.49
C ASP A 68 -7.26 19.87 -40.07
N TRP A 69 -6.43 20.35 -39.15
CA TRP A 69 -5.39 19.61 -38.47
C TRP A 69 -5.60 19.61 -36.98
N PRO A 70 -5.33 18.50 -36.29
CA PRO A 70 -5.39 18.49 -34.86
C PRO A 70 -4.17 19.22 -34.26
N VAL A 71 -4.39 20.08 -33.28
CA VAL A 71 -3.39 20.59 -32.35
C VAL A 71 -3.56 19.79 -31.04
N ILE A 72 -2.55 19.02 -30.68
CA ILE A 72 -2.60 18.11 -29.54
C ILE A 72 -1.75 18.68 -28.41
N GLY A 73 -2.33 18.79 -27.20
CA GLY A 73 -1.69 19.52 -26.10
C GLY A 73 -1.79 21.02 -26.28
N VAL A 74 -0.69 21.73 -26.16
CA VAL A 74 -0.62 23.18 -26.32
C VAL A 74 0.51 23.56 -27.29
N ASP A 75 0.21 24.40 -28.26
CA ASP A 75 1.20 24.98 -29.16
C ASP A 75 1.72 26.28 -28.55
N PHE A 76 2.80 26.19 -27.76
CA PHE A 76 3.35 27.34 -27.04
C PHE A 76 4.09 28.36 -27.93
N ASP A 77 4.75 27.90 -28.96
CA ASP A 77 5.56 28.70 -29.86
C ASP A 77 4.86 29.11 -31.18
N ARG A 78 3.61 28.65 -31.34
CA ARG A 78 2.74 28.90 -32.51
C ARG A 78 3.33 28.41 -33.84
N ASN A 79 4.05 27.29 -33.78
CA ASN A 79 4.57 26.66 -34.99
C ASN A 79 3.56 25.66 -35.63
N GLY A 80 2.38 25.53 -35.05
CA GLY A 80 1.31 24.61 -35.46
C GLY A 80 1.54 23.15 -35.05
N ILE A 81 2.49 22.88 -34.14
CA ILE A 81 2.76 21.57 -33.56
C ILE A 81 2.52 21.66 -32.04
N GLY A 82 1.66 20.82 -31.50
CA GLY A 82 1.40 20.83 -30.06
C GLY A 82 2.50 20.14 -29.23
N GLU A 83 2.58 20.54 -27.97
CA GLU A 83 3.43 19.91 -26.95
C GLU A 83 2.56 19.30 -25.84
N PRO A 84 2.96 18.18 -25.22
CA PRO A 84 2.21 17.58 -24.13
C PRO A 84 2.07 18.51 -22.93
N VAL A 85 0.93 18.46 -22.25
CA VAL A 85 0.72 19.13 -20.96
C VAL A 85 0.76 18.12 -19.82
N TYR A 86 1.24 18.54 -18.64
CA TYR A 86 1.27 17.69 -17.44
C TYR A 86 -0.08 17.61 -16.76
N VAL A 87 -0.91 18.63 -16.93
CA VAL A 87 -2.22 18.73 -16.30
C VAL A 87 -3.20 19.37 -17.29
N CYS A 88 -4.37 18.78 -17.44
CA CYS A 88 -5.48 19.35 -18.20
C CYS A 88 -6.81 19.06 -17.51
N GLN A 89 -7.82 19.82 -17.90
CA GLN A 89 -9.19 19.53 -17.48
C GLN A 89 -9.64 18.18 -18.09
N LYS A 90 -10.35 17.38 -17.30
CA LYS A 90 -10.95 16.15 -17.82
C LYS A 90 -11.98 16.51 -18.90
N PRO A 91 -11.97 15.82 -20.05
CA PRO A 91 -12.96 16.06 -21.10
C PRO A 91 -14.39 15.62 -20.69
N ILE A 92 -14.50 14.77 -19.69
CA ILE A 92 -15.78 14.33 -19.10
C ILE A 92 -15.68 14.52 -17.59
N GLU A 93 -16.68 15.18 -17.00
CA GLU A 93 -16.74 15.31 -15.54
C GLU A 93 -16.89 13.93 -14.88
N SER A 94 -16.08 13.70 -13.87
CA SER A 94 -16.16 12.52 -13.04
C SER A 94 -15.99 12.91 -11.58
N LYS A 95 -16.99 12.60 -10.78
CA LYS A 95 -16.97 12.84 -9.31
C LYS A 95 -16.11 11.82 -8.57
N THR A 96 -15.75 10.71 -9.21
CA THR A 96 -15.03 9.61 -8.58
C THR A 96 -13.69 9.39 -9.28
N ILE A 97 -12.64 9.24 -8.50
CA ILE A 97 -11.33 8.80 -8.97
C ILE A 97 -11.27 7.29 -8.76
N PHE A 98 -11.19 6.55 -9.85
CA PHE A 98 -10.97 5.10 -9.81
C PHE A 98 -9.49 4.80 -10.02
N ALA A 99 -8.97 3.90 -9.21
CA ALA A 99 -7.67 3.29 -9.42
C ALA A 99 -7.84 1.77 -9.62
N PRO A 100 -6.99 1.13 -10.42
CA PRO A 100 -6.99 -0.32 -10.51
C PRO A 100 -6.79 -0.95 -9.13
N GLN A 101 -7.52 -2.02 -8.84
CA GLN A 101 -7.25 -2.85 -7.67
C GLN A 101 -5.84 -3.44 -7.78
N THR A 102 -5.14 -3.53 -6.67
CA THR A 102 -3.79 -4.11 -6.59
C THR A 102 -3.73 -5.26 -5.60
N ASP A 103 -4.34 -5.11 -4.42
CA ASP A 103 -4.41 -6.17 -3.41
C ASP A 103 -5.32 -7.30 -3.86
N ASP A 104 -5.02 -8.52 -3.40
CA ASP A 104 -5.88 -9.68 -3.56
C ASP A 104 -5.74 -10.62 -2.37
N ASP A 105 -6.83 -11.03 -1.77
CA ASP A 105 -6.92 -12.04 -0.72
C ASP A 105 -7.39 -13.40 -1.27
N PHE A 106 -7.60 -13.47 -2.60
CA PHE A 106 -8.03 -14.65 -3.33
C PHE A 106 -9.32 -15.30 -2.78
N SER A 107 -10.17 -14.49 -2.13
CA SER A 107 -11.43 -14.95 -1.53
C SER A 107 -12.57 -15.07 -2.55
N THR A 108 -12.44 -14.46 -3.73
CA THR A 108 -13.43 -14.50 -4.80
C THR A 108 -13.28 -15.75 -5.68
N PRO A 109 -14.38 -16.27 -6.27
CA PRO A 109 -14.31 -17.45 -7.12
C PRO A 109 -13.62 -17.21 -8.46
N ASN A 110 -13.46 -15.95 -8.86
CA ASN A 110 -12.83 -15.56 -10.12
C ASN A 110 -11.56 -14.77 -9.84
N LEU A 111 -10.55 -14.96 -10.67
CA LEU A 111 -9.32 -14.17 -10.62
C LEU A 111 -9.63 -12.71 -10.95
N SER A 112 -9.17 -11.80 -10.09
CA SER A 112 -9.41 -10.37 -10.24
C SER A 112 -8.68 -9.79 -11.47
N LEU A 113 -9.22 -8.69 -12.03
CA LEU A 113 -8.83 -8.16 -13.35
C LEU A 113 -7.40 -7.60 -13.44
N GLN A 114 -6.77 -7.27 -12.30
CA GLN A 114 -5.37 -6.80 -12.26
C GLN A 114 -4.37 -7.89 -12.63
N TRP A 115 -4.76 -9.14 -12.58
CA TRP A 115 -3.89 -10.27 -12.86
C TRP A 115 -3.83 -10.63 -14.33
N GLN A 116 -2.65 -10.97 -14.80
CA GLN A 116 -2.41 -11.48 -16.12
C GLN A 116 -1.42 -12.64 -16.08
N PHE A 117 -1.78 -13.76 -16.68
CA PHE A 117 -0.78 -14.82 -16.94
C PHE A 117 0.28 -14.33 -17.92
N ASN A 118 1.53 -14.67 -17.67
CA ASN A 118 2.63 -14.34 -18.58
C ASN A 118 2.56 -15.12 -19.90
N HIS A 119 2.04 -16.33 -19.85
CA HIS A 119 1.73 -17.21 -20.98
C HIS A 119 0.23 -17.53 -20.98
N ASN A 120 -0.23 -18.25 -22.01
CA ASN A 120 -1.59 -18.80 -21.99
C ASN A 120 -1.75 -19.72 -20.78
N PRO A 121 -2.77 -19.51 -19.92
CA PRO A 121 -2.98 -20.34 -18.76
C PRO A 121 -3.26 -21.80 -19.12
N THR A 122 -2.98 -22.68 -18.19
CA THR A 122 -3.35 -24.09 -18.25
C THR A 122 -4.36 -24.33 -17.13
N ASP A 123 -5.64 -24.47 -17.46
CA ASP A 123 -6.75 -24.39 -16.50
C ASP A 123 -6.64 -25.36 -15.31
N HIS A 124 -6.14 -26.58 -15.54
CA HIS A 124 -5.97 -27.56 -14.46
C HIS A 124 -4.74 -27.29 -13.57
N ALA A 125 -3.91 -26.31 -13.92
CA ALA A 125 -2.66 -26.03 -13.21
C ALA A 125 -2.76 -24.87 -12.21
N TRP A 126 -3.91 -24.23 -12.08
CA TRP A 126 -4.17 -23.20 -11.05
C TRP A 126 -5.57 -23.32 -10.48
N SER A 127 -5.81 -22.81 -9.29
CA SER A 127 -7.11 -22.90 -8.63
C SER A 127 -7.26 -21.85 -7.54
N LEU A 128 -8.49 -21.31 -7.40
CA LEU A 128 -8.94 -20.49 -6.26
C LEU A 128 -9.83 -21.30 -5.29
N SER A 129 -10.13 -22.57 -5.62
CA SER A 129 -11.00 -23.43 -4.83
C SER A 129 -10.30 -24.63 -4.18
N ALA A 130 -9.09 -24.98 -4.62
CA ALA A 130 -8.31 -26.09 -4.04
C ALA A 130 -8.02 -25.84 -2.54
N HIS A 131 -7.64 -24.59 -2.21
CA HIS A 131 -7.50 -24.09 -0.84
C HIS A 131 -8.28 -22.76 -0.77
N PRO A 132 -9.53 -22.76 -0.27
CA PRO A 132 -10.38 -21.56 -0.21
C PRO A 132 -9.66 -20.39 0.48
N GLY A 133 -9.72 -19.19 -0.13
CA GLY A 133 -8.98 -18.01 0.33
C GLY A 133 -7.50 -18.04 -0.05
N SER A 134 -7.12 -18.81 -1.07
CA SER A 134 -5.75 -18.84 -1.59
C SER A 134 -5.74 -19.11 -3.10
N LEU A 135 -4.76 -18.55 -3.78
CA LEU A 135 -4.40 -18.93 -5.13
C LEU A 135 -3.42 -20.11 -5.09
N THR A 136 -3.83 -21.27 -5.55
CA THR A 136 -2.94 -22.43 -5.71
C THR A 136 -2.39 -22.51 -7.14
N LEU A 137 -1.08 -22.57 -7.26
CA LEU A 137 -0.36 -22.82 -8.52
C LEU A 137 0.32 -24.18 -8.47
N LYS A 138 -0.01 -25.09 -9.42
CA LYS A 138 0.70 -26.37 -9.59
C LYS A 138 1.96 -26.14 -10.39
N ALA A 139 3.01 -26.86 -10.05
CA ALA A 139 4.30 -26.74 -10.72
C ALA A 139 4.32 -27.49 -12.06
N LEU A 140 4.12 -26.77 -13.14
CA LEU A 140 4.34 -27.28 -14.50
C LEU A 140 5.85 -27.36 -14.79
N LYS A 141 6.24 -28.30 -15.62
CA LYS A 141 7.65 -28.46 -16.02
C LYS A 141 8.13 -27.26 -16.84
N SER A 142 9.25 -26.68 -16.42
CA SER A 142 9.93 -25.60 -17.15
C SER A 142 11.41 -25.55 -16.81
N SER A 143 12.27 -25.34 -17.79
CA SER A 143 13.71 -25.22 -17.59
C SER A 143 14.13 -23.89 -16.92
N THR A 144 13.35 -22.82 -17.13
CA THR A 144 13.65 -21.49 -16.63
C THR A 144 12.38 -20.76 -16.17
N PHE A 145 12.55 -19.73 -15.32
CA PHE A 145 11.46 -18.86 -14.91
C PHE A 145 10.78 -18.18 -16.12
N ARG A 146 11.54 -17.71 -17.10
CA ARG A 146 11.02 -17.04 -18.30
C ARG A 146 10.02 -17.89 -19.09
N LEU A 147 10.20 -19.19 -19.11
CA LEU A 147 9.34 -20.15 -19.81
C LEU A 147 8.25 -20.74 -18.92
N ALA A 148 8.25 -20.43 -17.62
CA ALA A 148 7.28 -20.96 -16.65
C ALA A 148 5.87 -20.44 -16.97
N ARG A 149 4.95 -21.36 -17.34
CA ARG A 149 3.58 -21.03 -17.74
C ARG A 149 2.72 -20.54 -16.57
N ASN A 150 2.88 -21.15 -15.40
CA ASN A 150 2.19 -20.73 -14.17
C ASN A 150 2.90 -19.54 -13.53
N THR A 151 2.91 -18.43 -14.25
CA THR A 151 3.43 -17.14 -13.79
C THR A 151 2.33 -16.10 -13.92
N LEU A 152 1.80 -15.66 -12.80
CA LEU A 152 0.73 -14.69 -12.70
C LEU A 152 1.31 -13.32 -12.36
N THR A 153 1.00 -12.31 -13.17
CA THR A 153 1.69 -11.02 -13.11
C THR A 153 0.75 -9.84 -12.88
N GLN A 154 1.26 -8.82 -12.22
CA GLN A 154 0.63 -7.52 -12.03
C GLN A 154 1.58 -6.40 -12.45
N LYS A 155 1.06 -5.28 -12.96
CA LYS A 155 1.86 -4.09 -13.29
C LYS A 155 2.39 -3.42 -12.03
N ILE A 156 3.58 -2.80 -12.16
CA ILE A 156 4.09 -1.89 -11.13
C ILE A 156 3.26 -0.61 -11.18
N MET A 157 2.82 -0.15 -9.99
CA MET A 157 2.02 1.05 -9.78
C MET A 157 2.81 2.07 -8.96
N GLY A 158 2.75 3.33 -9.40
CA GLY A 158 3.42 4.45 -8.72
C GLY A 158 4.94 4.48 -8.89
N ASN A 159 5.57 5.45 -8.23
CA ASN A 159 7.02 5.60 -8.20
C ASN A 159 7.64 4.86 -7.01
N ILE A 160 6.98 4.90 -5.87
CA ILE A 160 7.39 4.19 -4.65
C ILE A 160 6.33 3.15 -4.34
N SER A 161 6.72 1.90 -4.28
CA SER A 161 5.78 0.81 -4.02
C SER A 161 6.43 -0.38 -3.30
N GLU A 162 5.58 -1.20 -2.68
CA GLU A 162 5.97 -2.38 -1.93
C GLU A 162 4.93 -3.48 -2.11
N ALA A 163 5.33 -4.60 -2.67
CA ALA A 163 4.48 -5.78 -2.77
C ALA A 163 4.93 -6.86 -1.78
N THR A 164 3.99 -7.43 -1.05
CA THR A 164 4.23 -8.50 -0.08
C THR A 164 3.26 -9.65 -0.33
N ILE A 165 3.74 -10.87 -0.23
CA ILE A 165 2.96 -12.10 -0.35
C ILE A 165 3.08 -12.96 0.91
N ALA A 166 2.02 -13.71 1.23
CA ALA A 166 2.07 -14.84 2.13
C ALA A 166 1.98 -16.13 1.30
N MET A 167 2.94 -17.02 1.48
CA MET A 167 3.07 -18.22 0.66
C MET A 167 3.18 -19.46 1.53
N ASP A 168 2.35 -20.46 1.24
CA ASP A 168 2.41 -21.82 1.77
C ASP A 168 2.97 -22.75 0.69
N PHE A 169 4.03 -23.46 1.03
CA PHE A 169 4.71 -24.42 0.16
C PHE A 169 4.81 -25.81 0.80
N THR A 170 3.79 -26.19 1.57
CA THR A 170 3.70 -27.53 2.19
C THR A 170 3.75 -28.63 1.14
N GLU A 171 3.14 -28.40 -0.02
CA GLU A 171 3.07 -29.36 -1.14
C GLU A 171 4.24 -29.24 -2.13
N ILE A 172 5.36 -28.62 -1.73
CA ILE A 172 6.52 -28.46 -2.61
C ILE A 172 7.18 -29.83 -2.91
N ALA A 173 7.58 -30.05 -4.15
CA ALA A 173 8.26 -31.25 -4.61
C ALA A 173 9.69 -30.99 -5.06
N ASP A 174 10.52 -32.04 -5.11
CA ASP A 174 11.88 -31.92 -5.63
C ASP A 174 11.90 -31.34 -7.07
N GLY A 175 12.83 -30.44 -7.33
CA GLY A 175 12.97 -29.70 -8.57
C GLY A 175 12.06 -28.45 -8.66
N GLN A 176 11.08 -28.31 -7.75
CA GLN A 176 10.14 -27.17 -7.78
C GLN A 176 10.79 -25.88 -7.33
N ARG A 177 10.29 -24.79 -7.93
CA ARG A 177 10.60 -23.39 -7.61
C ARG A 177 9.31 -22.58 -7.60
N CYS A 178 9.13 -21.75 -6.56
CA CYS A 178 7.94 -20.91 -6.40
C CYS A 178 8.27 -19.65 -5.61
N GLY A 179 7.50 -18.59 -5.80
CA GLY A 179 7.69 -17.35 -5.04
C GLY A 179 7.25 -16.07 -5.74
N LEU A 180 8.02 -15.00 -5.49
CA LEU A 180 7.82 -13.64 -5.95
C LEU A 180 8.94 -13.26 -6.93
N ALA A 181 8.60 -12.63 -8.05
CA ALA A 181 9.60 -12.17 -9.01
C ALA A 181 9.30 -10.76 -9.51
N CYS A 182 10.35 -10.05 -9.91
CA CYS A 182 10.27 -8.89 -10.78
C CYS A 182 10.62 -9.32 -12.20
N MET A 183 9.65 -9.22 -13.08
CA MET A 183 9.74 -9.68 -14.46
C MET A 183 9.89 -8.50 -15.42
N GLY A 184 10.95 -8.47 -16.18
CA GLY A 184 11.23 -7.41 -17.16
C GLY A 184 12.10 -7.91 -18.31
N LYS A 185 12.93 -7.03 -18.86
CA LYS A 185 13.98 -7.43 -19.81
C LYS A 185 14.94 -8.42 -19.16
N GLU A 186 15.31 -8.14 -17.93
CA GLU A 186 16.03 -9.04 -17.04
C GLU A 186 15.09 -9.40 -15.88
N ASN A 187 14.99 -10.68 -15.58
CA ASN A 187 14.17 -11.15 -14.50
C ASN A 187 15.00 -11.30 -13.22
N LYS A 188 14.41 -10.94 -12.10
CA LYS A 188 14.93 -11.24 -10.76
C LYS A 188 13.87 -12.02 -9.99
N VAL A 189 14.30 -13.10 -9.40
CA VAL A 189 13.42 -14.08 -8.75
C VAL A 189 13.84 -14.23 -7.30
N LEU A 190 12.89 -14.11 -6.40
CA LEU A 190 13.00 -14.50 -5.00
C LEU A 190 12.02 -15.64 -4.73
N GLY A 191 12.44 -16.72 -4.11
CA GLY A 191 11.51 -17.80 -3.82
C GLY A 191 12.10 -18.95 -3.05
N ILE A 192 11.30 -20.02 -2.99
CA ILE A 192 11.66 -21.29 -2.39
C ILE A 192 11.92 -22.30 -3.50
N LYS A 193 13.00 -23.05 -3.35
CA LYS A 193 13.28 -24.24 -4.16
C LYS A 193 13.40 -25.47 -3.27
N MET A 194 13.06 -26.62 -3.81
CA MET A 194 13.32 -27.92 -3.19
C MET A 194 14.31 -28.71 -4.03
N GLU A 195 15.36 -29.19 -3.41
CA GLU A 195 16.41 -29.99 -4.01
C GLU A 195 16.85 -31.11 -3.06
N LYS A 196 16.75 -32.35 -3.50
CA LYS A 196 17.11 -33.55 -2.70
C LYS A 196 16.43 -33.59 -1.32
N GLY A 197 15.12 -33.26 -1.30
CA GLY A 197 14.30 -33.24 -0.09
C GLY A 197 14.57 -32.07 0.85
N GLN A 198 15.42 -31.11 0.47
CA GLN A 198 15.74 -29.93 1.29
C GLN A 198 15.21 -28.66 0.66
N LYS A 199 14.72 -27.74 1.49
CA LYS A 199 14.13 -26.47 1.09
C LYS A 199 15.13 -25.34 1.26
N TYR A 200 15.17 -24.45 0.27
CA TYR A 200 16.06 -23.30 0.26
C TYR A 200 15.31 -22.04 -0.16
N LEU A 201 15.52 -20.96 0.57
CA LEU A 201 15.25 -19.60 0.07
C LEU A 201 16.36 -19.26 -0.93
N TYR A 202 15.99 -18.73 -2.12
CA TYR A 202 16.97 -18.41 -3.15
C TYR A 202 16.65 -17.12 -3.89
N ILE A 203 17.68 -16.50 -4.42
CA ILE A 203 17.59 -15.45 -5.44
C ILE A 203 18.28 -15.93 -6.70
N SER A 204 17.65 -15.69 -7.85
CA SER A 204 18.26 -15.92 -9.15
C SER A 204 17.93 -14.83 -10.15
N ASN A 205 18.78 -14.72 -11.17
CA ASN A 205 18.42 -14.19 -12.48
C ASN A 205 17.70 -15.29 -13.28
N ASP A 206 17.50 -15.07 -14.56
CA ASP A 206 16.82 -16.05 -15.44
C ASP A 206 17.46 -17.45 -15.37
N THR A 207 18.78 -17.56 -15.25
CA THR A 207 19.53 -18.82 -15.36
C THR A 207 20.49 -19.06 -14.21
N THR A 208 20.93 -18.00 -13.51
CA THR A 208 22.00 -18.07 -12.53
C THR A 208 21.48 -17.81 -11.11
N GLU A 209 21.72 -18.72 -10.20
CA GLU A 209 21.45 -18.52 -8.78
C GLU A 209 22.52 -17.62 -8.16
N ILE A 210 22.09 -16.56 -7.47
CA ILE A 210 22.95 -15.54 -6.88
C ILE A 210 23.17 -15.82 -5.40
N SER A 211 22.16 -16.32 -4.71
CA SER A 211 22.17 -16.59 -3.29
C SER A 211 21.22 -17.74 -2.94
N THR A 212 21.61 -18.56 -1.96
CA THR A 212 20.83 -19.70 -1.46
C THR A 212 21.03 -19.84 0.04
N THR A 213 19.94 -20.00 0.78
CA THR A 213 19.96 -20.18 2.25
C THR A 213 19.01 -21.31 2.64
N PHE A 214 19.45 -22.24 3.48
CA PHE A 214 18.62 -23.33 4.01
C PHE A 214 17.40 -22.75 4.75
N LEU A 215 16.22 -23.34 4.52
CA LEU A 215 14.98 -22.90 5.12
C LEU A 215 14.25 -24.05 5.80
N ASN A 216 13.85 -23.82 7.06
CA ASN A 216 12.93 -24.67 7.78
C ASN A 216 11.50 -24.11 7.70
N GLY A 217 10.50 -25.01 7.74
CA GLY A 217 9.10 -24.64 7.70
C GLY A 217 8.46 -24.75 6.32
N ASN A 218 7.19 -24.36 6.25
CA ASN A 218 6.33 -24.50 5.07
C ASN A 218 5.63 -23.19 4.67
N GLN A 219 5.82 -22.12 5.44
CA GLN A 219 5.23 -20.81 5.17
C GLN A 219 6.32 -19.74 5.23
N ILE A 220 6.17 -18.72 4.38
CA ILE A 220 7.08 -17.57 4.32
C ILE A 220 6.34 -16.35 3.77
N TYR A 221 6.82 -15.17 4.14
CA TYR A 221 6.41 -13.91 3.57
C TYR A 221 7.56 -13.36 2.73
N LEU A 222 7.27 -13.06 1.47
CA LEU A 222 8.24 -12.49 0.55
C LEU A 222 7.80 -11.08 0.18
N ARG A 223 8.76 -10.18 0.06
CA ARG A 223 8.49 -8.77 -0.23
C ARG A 223 9.48 -8.22 -1.25
N VAL A 224 9.00 -7.33 -2.09
CA VAL A 224 9.83 -6.45 -2.92
C VAL A 224 9.47 -5.00 -2.64
N SER A 225 10.47 -4.19 -2.34
CA SER A 225 10.40 -2.73 -2.32
C SER A 225 10.90 -2.18 -3.66
N ILE A 226 10.18 -1.22 -4.21
CA ILE A 226 10.40 -0.66 -5.54
C ILE A 226 10.47 0.86 -5.41
N ASP A 227 11.59 1.42 -5.83
CA ASP A 227 11.83 2.85 -5.95
C ASP A 227 12.16 3.17 -7.42
N MET A 228 11.16 3.59 -8.16
CA MET A 228 11.29 3.92 -9.58
C MET A 228 12.04 5.23 -9.81
N LEU A 229 12.03 6.15 -8.84
CA LEU A 229 12.75 7.42 -8.94
C LEU A 229 14.26 7.19 -8.95
N ASN A 230 14.73 6.26 -8.11
CA ASN A 230 16.12 5.83 -8.04
C ASN A 230 16.38 4.53 -8.82
N GLN A 231 15.38 3.99 -9.50
CA GLN A 231 15.42 2.75 -10.27
C GLN A 231 15.98 1.57 -9.44
N LYS A 232 15.60 1.49 -8.17
CA LYS A 232 16.14 0.55 -7.20
C LYS A 232 15.06 -0.40 -6.71
N PHE A 233 15.34 -1.69 -6.79
CA PHE A 233 14.52 -2.79 -6.28
C PHE A 233 15.29 -3.51 -5.17
N GLN A 234 14.59 -3.94 -4.12
CA GLN A 234 15.17 -4.72 -3.02
C GLN A 234 14.21 -5.80 -2.56
N TYR A 235 14.72 -7.03 -2.42
CA TYR A 235 13.97 -8.14 -1.85
C TYR A 235 14.15 -8.27 -0.35
N PHE A 236 13.08 -8.76 0.29
CA PHE A 236 13.05 -9.10 1.71
C PHE A 236 12.28 -10.39 1.92
N TYR A 237 12.57 -11.08 3.01
CA TYR A 237 11.76 -12.19 3.49
C TYR A 237 11.45 -12.05 4.98
N SER A 238 10.40 -12.72 5.44
CA SER A 238 10.02 -12.82 6.84
C SER A 238 9.40 -14.19 7.12
N THR A 239 9.60 -14.69 8.33
CA THR A 239 8.95 -15.94 8.82
C THR A 239 7.77 -15.64 9.75
N ASP A 240 7.58 -14.40 10.18
CA ASP A 240 6.57 -13.98 11.16
C ASP A 240 5.64 -12.84 10.66
N ASN A 241 5.85 -12.35 9.43
CA ASN A 241 5.16 -11.19 8.84
C ASN A 241 5.32 -9.87 9.63
N ILE A 242 6.30 -9.81 10.52
CA ILE A 242 6.58 -8.64 11.35
C ILE A 242 7.96 -8.08 10.97
N ARG A 243 9.00 -8.90 11.11
CA ARG A 243 10.37 -8.52 10.82
C ARG A 243 10.75 -8.99 9.41
N PHE A 244 10.92 -8.04 8.50
CA PHE A 244 11.40 -8.28 7.15
C PHE A 244 12.92 -8.07 7.06
N ILE A 245 13.62 -9.10 6.63
CA ILE A 245 15.09 -9.12 6.52
C ILE A 245 15.44 -8.92 5.04
N PRO A 246 16.29 -7.94 4.69
CA PRO A 246 16.78 -7.79 3.33
C PRO A 246 17.48 -9.08 2.86
N TYR A 247 17.20 -9.51 1.63
CA TYR A 247 17.81 -10.70 1.06
C TYR A 247 18.40 -10.39 -0.31
N GLY A 248 19.70 -10.64 -0.44
CA GLY A 248 20.48 -10.22 -1.59
C GLY A 248 20.73 -8.70 -1.64
N THR A 249 21.46 -8.26 -2.66
CA THR A 249 21.71 -6.84 -2.93
C THR A 249 20.53 -6.21 -3.68
N SER A 250 20.39 -4.90 -3.57
CA SER A 250 19.47 -4.16 -4.43
C SER A 250 19.85 -4.30 -5.91
N PHE A 251 18.87 -4.25 -6.78
CA PHE A 251 19.04 -4.46 -8.21
C PHE A 251 18.26 -3.43 -9.02
N PHE A 252 18.55 -3.38 -10.30
CA PHE A 252 17.93 -2.53 -11.29
C PHE A 252 17.23 -3.40 -12.34
N ILE A 253 16.09 -2.94 -12.87
CA ILE A 253 15.42 -3.55 -14.02
C ILE A 253 15.43 -2.52 -15.15
N PRO A 254 16.19 -2.77 -16.23
CA PRO A 254 16.27 -1.84 -17.34
C PRO A 254 14.96 -1.82 -18.14
N PHE A 255 14.71 -0.70 -18.82
CA PHE A 255 13.68 -0.66 -19.85
C PHE A 255 13.99 -1.69 -20.94
N GLY A 256 13.00 -2.47 -21.32
CA GLY A 256 13.21 -3.51 -22.35
C GLY A 256 11.93 -4.10 -22.90
N PHE A 257 10.81 -3.93 -22.21
CA PHE A 257 9.50 -4.29 -22.70
C PHE A 257 8.57 -3.09 -22.63
N TRP A 258 7.85 -2.85 -23.69
CA TRP A 258 6.89 -1.72 -23.77
C TRP A 258 5.80 -1.80 -22.70
N LYS A 259 5.40 -3.01 -22.31
CA LYS A 259 4.44 -3.22 -21.23
C LYS A 259 5.01 -3.00 -19.82
N GLY A 260 6.30 -2.72 -19.69
CA GLY A 260 7.01 -2.50 -18.46
C GLY A 260 7.34 -3.78 -17.67
N ALA A 261 8.08 -3.59 -16.59
CA ALA A 261 8.32 -4.63 -15.60
C ALA A 261 7.04 -4.95 -14.83
N ARG A 262 6.99 -6.17 -14.29
CA ARG A 262 5.83 -6.69 -13.55
C ARG A 262 6.28 -7.38 -12.28
N ILE A 263 5.42 -7.35 -11.29
CA ILE A 263 5.52 -8.22 -10.13
C ILE A 263 4.83 -9.53 -10.48
N ALA A 264 5.47 -10.65 -10.18
CA ALA A 264 5.00 -11.97 -10.57
C ALA A 264 4.94 -12.94 -9.39
N LEU A 265 3.85 -13.70 -9.30
CA LEU A 265 3.73 -14.93 -8.53
C LEU A 265 4.03 -16.09 -9.47
N TYR A 266 4.86 -17.03 -9.07
CA TYR A 266 5.27 -18.11 -9.96
C TYR A 266 5.38 -19.46 -9.25
N CYS A 267 5.15 -20.53 -10.04
CA CYS A 267 5.36 -21.90 -9.61
C CYS A 267 5.73 -22.74 -10.82
N TYR A 268 6.88 -23.40 -10.79
CA TYR A 268 7.31 -24.34 -11.82
C TYR A 268 8.26 -25.40 -11.25
N ASN A 269 8.48 -26.47 -11.99
CA ASN A 269 9.42 -27.52 -11.62
C ASN A 269 10.41 -27.76 -12.77
N LYS A 270 11.70 -27.88 -12.45
CA LYS A 270 12.75 -28.10 -13.48
C LYS A 270 12.79 -29.52 -14.00
N GLU A 271 12.30 -30.47 -13.25
CA GLU A 271 12.47 -31.90 -13.53
C GLU A 271 11.19 -32.52 -14.08
N GLN A 272 10.05 -32.29 -13.43
CA GLN A 272 8.78 -32.94 -13.72
C GLN A 272 7.59 -32.04 -13.37
N GLU A 273 6.39 -32.43 -13.75
CA GLU A 273 5.16 -31.76 -13.29
C GLU A 273 4.75 -32.32 -11.93
N ALA A 274 5.29 -31.75 -10.86
CA ALA A 274 5.03 -32.19 -9.50
C ALA A 274 5.13 -31.04 -8.50
N GLY A 275 4.25 -31.08 -7.49
CA GLY A 275 4.15 -30.12 -6.41
C GLY A 275 3.25 -28.92 -6.71
N ALA A 276 2.92 -28.20 -5.66
CA ALA A 276 2.08 -27.01 -5.71
C ALA A 276 2.53 -25.96 -4.67
N THR A 277 1.99 -24.77 -4.78
CA THR A 277 2.22 -23.68 -3.84
C THR A 277 0.97 -22.83 -3.77
N SER A 278 0.57 -22.45 -2.56
CA SER A 278 -0.60 -21.61 -2.30
C SER A 278 -0.18 -20.22 -1.84
N PHE A 279 -0.72 -19.20 -2.48
CA PHE A 279 -0.56 -17.80 -2.10
C PHE A 279 -1.82 -17.37 -1.35
N GLN A 280 -1.69 -17.08 -0.06
CA GLN A 280 -2.81 -16.75 0.81
C GLN A 280 -3.33 -15.33 0.56
N TRP A 281 -2.44 -14.42 0.22
CA TRP A 281 -2.77 -13.06 -0.16
C TRP A 281 -1.59 -12.39 -0.87
N PHE A 282 -1.93 -11.32 -1.60
CA PHE A 282 -1.00 -10.36 -2.20
C PHE A 282 -1.39 -8.97 -1.73
N LYS A 283 -0.50 -8.27 -1.05
CA LYS A 283 -0.69 -6.89 -0.59
C LYS A 283 0.26 -5.97 -1.32
N TYR A 284 -0.25 -4.85 -1.83
CA TYR A 284 0.52 -3.94 -2.63
C TYR A 284 0.27 -2.49 -2.24
N LYS A 285 1.23 -1.88 -1.59
CA LYS A 285 1.22 -0.45 -1.25
C LYS A 285 1.95 0.33 -2.34
N HIS A 286 1.40 1.47 -2.74
CA HIS A 286 2.00 2.34 -3.75
C HIS A 286 1.57 3.80 -3.57
N ASP A 287 2.36 4.73 -4.10
CA ASP A 287 2.09 6.17 -4.15
C ASP A 287 1.38 6.62 -5.44
N GLY A 288 1.04 5.68 -6.31
CA GLY A 288 0.26 5.92 -7.53
C GLY A 288 -1.21 6.23 -7.25
N PRO A 289 -2.05 6.24 -8.29
CA PRO A 289 -3.46 6.58 -8.15
C PRO A 289 -4.15 5.71 -7.11
N GLN A 290 -4.90 6.37 -6.22
CA GLN A 290 -5.74 5.74 -5.21
C GLN A 290 -7.21 6.05 -5.50
N ASN A 291 -8.10 5.14 -5.16
CA ASN A 291 -9.52 5.42 -5.16
C ASN A 291 -9.80 6.53 -4.14
N LYS A 292 -10.13 7.72 -4.60
CA LYS A 292 -10.65 8.79 -3.75
C LYS A 292 -12.15 8.80 -3.91
N ILE A 293 -12.85 8.41 -2.88
CA ILE A 293 -14.25 8.77 -2.71
C ILE A 293 -14.19 10.19 -2.15
N GLU A 294 -14.64 11.18 -2.92
CA GLU A 294 -14.92 12.50 -2.34
C GLU A 294 -16.14 12.35 -1.45
N ASN A 295 -15.91 11.96 -0.21
CA ASN A 295 -16.95 12.04 0.80
C ASN A 295 -17.22 13.52 1.07
N THR A 296 -18.48 13.95 0.98
CA THR A 296 -18.86 15.26 1.49
C THR A 296 -18.55 15.33 2.98
N ALA A 297 -18.43 16.54 3.53
CA ALA A 297 -18.20 16.71 4.97
C ALA A 297 -19.24 15.95 5.80
N GLU A 298 -20.51 15.92 5.34
CA GLU A 298 -21.59 15.16 5.95
C GLU A 298 -21.36 13.65 5.92
N GLN A 299 -20.89 13.12 4.80
CA GLN A 299 -20.56 11.69 4.67
C GLN A 299 -19.35 11.30 5.52
N ILE A 300 -18.34 12.16 5.59
CA ILE A 300 -17.18 11.96 6.50
C ILE A 300 -17.66 11.92 7.94
N ILE A 301 -18.48 12.91 8.35
CA ILE A 301 -19.02 13.00 9.72
C ILE A 301 -19.93 11.80 10.02
N ALA A 302 -20.77 11.36 9.08
CA ALA A 302 -21.65 10.20 9.24
C ALA A 302 -20.86 8.89 9.40
N ASN A 303 -19.69 8.78 8.76
CA ASN A 303 -18.82 7.60 8.84
C ASN A 303 -17.84 7.62 10.04
N ILE A 304 -17.79 8.70 10.80
CA ILE A 304 -17.00 8.74 12.05
C ILE A 304 -17.68 7.84 13.07
N ALA A 305 -17.04 6.72 13.39
CA ALA A 305 -17.49 5.87 14.49
C ALA A 305 -17.43 6.65 15.80
N ARG A 306 -18.61 6.92 16.38
CA ARG A 306 -18.69 7.57 17.70
C ARG A 306 -18.51 6.51 18.77
N THR A 307 -17.67 6.83 19.76
CA THR A 307 -17.54 6.00 20.96
C THR A 307 -18.88 5.96 21.71
N SER A 308 -19.30 4.77 22.13
CA SER A 308 -20.44 4.57 23.00
C SER A 308 -20.04 3.70 24.19
N PHE A 309 -20.56 4.01 25.35
CA PHE A 309 -20.16 3.35 26.59
C PHE A 309 -21.38 2.85 27.35
N PRO A 310 -21.28 1.69 28.04
CA PRO A 310 -22.32 1.25 28.97
C PRO A 310 -22.63 2.34 30.03
N HIS A 311 -23.85 2.39 30.52
CA HIS A 311 -24.30 3.39 31.48
C HIS A 311 -23.69 3.23 32.88
N LYS A 312 -22.83 2.25 33.10
CA LYS A 312 -22.13 2.04 34.37
C LYS A 312 -21.22 3.23 34.70
N LYS A 313 -21.28 3.71 35.96
CA LYS A 313 -20.48 4.83 36.42
C LYS A 313 -19.68 4.42 37.64
N ILE A 314 -18.38 4.68 37.66
CA ILE A 314 -17.51 4.56 38.82
C ILE A 314 -17.02 5.95 39.17
N LYS A 315 -17.44 6.47 40.34
CA LYS A 315 -17.03 7.81 40.77
C LYS A 315 -15.77 7.72 41.63
N VAL A 316 -14.77 8.54 41.28
CA VAL A 316 -13.52 8.71 42.00
C VAL A 316 -13.61 10.07 42.74
N ILE A 317 -13.51 10.03 44.06
CA ILE A 317 -13.53 11.21 44.92
C ILE A 317 -12.09 11.63 45.23
N CYS A 318 -11.82 12.93 45.22
CA CYS A 318 -10.51 13.46 45.55
C CYS A 318 -10.10 13.05 46.96
N PRO A 319 -8.95 12.36 47.16
CA PRO A 319 -8.49 11.99 48.48
C PRO A 319 -8.10 13.23 49.31
N ASP A 320 -7.95 13.04 50.61
CA ASP A 320 -7.42 14.11 51.50
C ASP A 320 -6.03 14.58 51.04
N SER A 321 -5.63 15.78 51.44
CA SER A 321 -4.41 16.43 50.98
C SER A 321 -3.15 15.62 51.27
N ALA A 322 -3.09 14.90 52.40
CA ALA A 322 -1.91 14.09 52.75
C ALA A 322 -1.79 12.81 51.88
N SER A 323 -2.90 12.13 51.66
CA SER A 323 -2.96 10.95 50.77
C SER A 323 -2.71 11.35 49.30
N ASN A 324 -3.25 12.48 48.87
CA ASN A 324 -3.10 13.00 47.54
C ASN A 324 -1.63 13.31 47.18
N GLN A 325 -0.92 14.04 48.05
CA GLN A 325 0.51 14.37 47.89
C GLN A 325 1.41 13.13 47.86
N LYS A 326 1.03 12.03 48.48
CA LYS A 326 1.74 10.73 48.37
C LYS A 326 1.53 9.98 47.09
N GLY A 327 0.74 10.51 46.15
CA GLY A 327 0.48 9.89 44.86
C GLY A 327 -0.62 8.81 44.83
N HIS A 328 -1.42 8.72 45.89
CA HIS A 328 -2.54 7.75 45.94
C HIS A 328 -3.61 8.01 44.87
N SER A 329 -3.74 9.26 44.41
CA SER A 329 -4.70 9.63 43.37
C SER A 329 -4.49 8.85 42.07
N ARG A 330 -3.24 8.64 41.65
CA ARG A 330 -2.92 7.83 40.46
C ARG A 330 -3.44 6.41 40.61
N GLN A 331 -3.20 5.77 41.75
CA GLN A 331 -3.63 4.40 42.01
C GLN A 331 -5.16 4.29 42.09
N LEU A 332 -5.84 5.26 42.69
CA LEU A 332 -7.30 5.26 42.75
C LEU A 332 -7.94 5.36 41.37
N ILE A 333 -7.45 6.31 40.54
CA ILE A 333 -7.97 6.48 39.18
C ILE A 333 -7.66 5.25 38.33
N GLN A 334 -6.44 4.71 38.41
CA GLN A 334 -6.08 3.52 37.62
C GLN A 334 -6.92 2.30 37.99
N ARG A 335 -7.15 2.05 39.29
CA ARG A 335 -8.03 0.94 39.74
C ARG A 335 -9.46 1.13 39.27
N ALA A 336 -9.97 2.36 39.23
CA ALA A 336 -11.30 2.64 38.70
C ALA A 336 -11.38 2.33 37.19
N ILE A 337 -10.35 2.73 36.41
CA ILE A 337 -10.25 2.40 34.98
C ILE A 337 -10.21 0.90 34.77
N ASP A 338 -9.33 0.19 35.50
CA ASP A 338 -9.17 -1.24 35.36
C ASP A 338 -10.47 -2.00 35.74
N SER A 339 -11.10 -1.61 36.86
CA SER A 339 -12.36 -2.21 37.30
C SER A 339 -13.51 -1.93 36.34
N CYS A 340 -13.55 -0.74 35.74
CA CYS A 340 -14.56 -0.35 34.77
C CYS A 340 -14.45 -1.22 33.51
N SER A 341 -13.25 -1.35 32.96
CA SER A 341 -12.98 -2.17 31.79
C SER A 341 -13.28 -3.66 32.01
N LEU A 342 -12.80 -4.23 33.13
CA LEU A 342 -13.06 -5.62 33.52
C LEU A 342 -14.55 -5.92 33.68
N ALA A 343 -15.35 -4.95 34.03
CA ALA A 343 -16.80 -5.09 34.20
C ALA A 343 -17.60 -4.77 32.91
N GLY A 344 -16.94 -4.80 31.75
CA GLY A 344 -17.57 -4.58 30.44
C GLY A 344 -17.68 -3.12 30.01
N GLY A 345 -16.93 -2.20 30.67
CA GLY A 345 -16.85 -0.80 30.26
C GLY A 345 -17.81 0.14 31.01
N GLY A 346 -17.76 1.44 30.65
CA GLY A 346 -18.58 2.48 31.26
C GLY A 346 -17.84 3.80 31.43
N HIS A 347 -18.23 4.57 32.46
CA HIS A 347 -17.68 5.89 32.76
C HIS A 347 -16.94 5.88 34.10
N VAL A 348 -15.68 6.30 34.08
CA VAL A 348 -14.91 6.63 35.29
C VAL A 348 -15.00 8.14 35.49
N ILE A 349 -15.71 8.57 36.49
CA ILE A 349 -16.01 9.99 36.75
C ILE A 349 -15.07 10.51 37.80
N ILE A 350 -14.23 11.46 37.45
CA ILE A 350 -13.32 12.16 38.35
C ILE A 350 -14.05 13.38 38.90
N SER A 351 -14.35 13.35 40.20
CA SER A 351 -15.08 14.46 40.86
C SER A 351 -14.20 15.70 41.05
N LYS A 352 -14.82 16.83 41.34
CA LYS A 352 -14.12 18.09 41.62
C LYS A 352 -12.97 17.89 42.61
N GLY A 353 -11.81 18.50 42.33
CA GLY A 353 -10.61 18.49 43.16
C GLY A 353 -9.31 18.46 42.36
N ILE A 354 -8.19 18.59 43.03
CA ILE A 354 -6.84 18.52 42.46
C ILE A 354 -6.25 17.14 42.78
N TYR A 355 -5.99 16.35 41.76
CA TYR A 355 -5.44 15.01 41.87
C TYR A 355 -3.97 15.02 41.47
N TYR A 356 -3.06 14.83 42.43
CA TYR A 356 -1.63 14.72 42.13
C TYR A 356 -1.26 13.33 41.70
N LEU A 357 -0.66 13.22 40.50
CA LEU A 357 -0.39 11.97 39.84
C LEU A 357 1.13 11.78 39.68
N LYS A 358 1.66 10.73 40.29
CA LYS A 358 3.02 10.26 40.05
C LYS A 358 2.98 9.12 39.07
N GLY A 359 3.35 9.41 37.80
CA GLY A 359 3.30 8.47 36.71
C GLY A 359 2.06 8.58 35.84
N ASN A 360 1.97 7.70 34.84
CA ASN A 360 0.94 7.71 33.82
C ASN A 360 -0.40 7.11 34.27
N LEU A 361 -1.45 7.45 33.57
CA LEU A 361 -2.71 6.70 33.53
C LEU A 361 -2.79 5.88 32.26
N VAL A 362 -3.14 4.60 32.40
CA VAL A 362 -3.31 3.67 31.28
C VAL A 362 -4.81 3.47 31.04
N LEU A 363 -5.30 3.98 29.89
CA LEU A 363 -6.67 3.76 29.49
C LEU A 363 -6.86 2.32 28.99
N LYS A 364 -8.03 1.75 29.28
CA LYS A 364 -8.43 0.40 28.89
C LYS A 364 -9.64 0.46 27.98
N SER A 365 -9.88 -0.62 27.23
CA SER A 365 -11.02 -0.70 26.32
C SER A 365 -12.36 -0.45 27.01
N ASP A 366 -13.27 0.16 26.27
CA ASP A 366 -14.64 0.46 26.64
C ASP A 366 -14.79 1.42 27.82
N VAL A 367 -13.78 2.25 28.10
CA VAL A 367 -13.79 3.20 29.22
C VAL A 367 -13.77 4.64 28.75
N ASN A 368 -14.73 5.42 29.23
CA ASN A 368 -14.72 6.87 29.19
C ASN A 368 -14.19 7.44 30.52
N LEU A 369 -13.04 8.09 30.50
CA LEU A 369 -12.52 8.88 31.63
C LEU A 369 -13.15 10.28 31.57
N HIS A 370 -14.12 10.54 32.45
CA HIS A 370 -14.85 11.79 32.47
C HIS A 370 -14.42 12.67 33.65
N LEU A 371 -14.00 13.90 33.38
CA LEU A 371 -13.65 14.89 34.39
C LEU A 371 -14.86 15.82 34.64
N GLU A 372 -15.36 15.83 35.87
CA GLU A 372 -16.38 16.83 36.28
C GLU A 372 -15.79 18.25 36.30
N LYS A 373 -16.66 19.24 36.31
CA LYS A 373 -16.24 20.64 36.45
C LYS A 373 -15.35 20.81 37.71
N ASP A 374 -14.26 21.57 37.55
CA ASP A 374 -13.25 21.83 38.59
C ASP A 374 -12.47 20.57 39.04
N ALA A 375 -12.42 19.51 38.24
CA ALA A 375 -11.50 18.40 38.41
C ALA A 375 -10.19 18.66 37.67
N TYR A 376 -9.05 18.56 38.35
CA TYR A 376 -7.72 18.82 37.82
C TYR A 376 -6.83 17.59 38.01
N LEU A 377 -6.27 17.07 36.95
CA LEU A 377 -5.22 16.04 36.96
C LEU A 377 -3.86 16.73 36.86
N LEU A 378 -3.12 16.80 37.96
CA LEU A 378 -1.80 17.41 38.02
C LEU A 378 -0.72 16.35 38.03
N PHE A 379 -0.07 16.17 36.89
CA PHE A 379 0.99 15.18 36.73
C PHE A 379 2.33 15.68 37.27
N SER A 380 3.14 14.75 37.78
CA SER A 380 4.52 15.00 38.19
C SER A 380 5.35 15.56 37.07
N GLY A 381 6.21 16.53 37.34
CA GLY A 381 7.20 17.03 36.39
C GLY A 381 8.51 16.23 36.35
N LYS A 382 8.60 15.10 37.07
CA LYS A 382 9.81 14.27 37.11
C LYS A 382 9.70 13.14 36.07
N ALA A 383 10.64 13.05 35.15
CA ALA A 383 10.67 12.04 34.11
C ALA A 383 10.68 10.62 34.69
N ASP A 384 11.43 10.37 35.76
CA ASP A 384 11.53 9.06 36.42
C ASP A 384 10.19 8.51 36.94
N ASP A 385 9.22 9.37 37.20
CA ASP A 385 7.88 8.94 37.62
C ASP A 385 7.09 8.27 36.46
N PHE A 386 7.58 8.37 35.24
CA PHE A 386 6.96 7.80 34.01
C PHE A 386 7.69 6.57 33.46
N LEU A 387 8.46 5.90 34.31
CA LEU A 387 9.06 4.59 34.02
C LEU A 387 8.08 3.44 34.32
N PRO A 388 8.20 2.26 33.70
CA PRO A 388 9.22 1.92 32.69
C PRO A 388 8.98 2.61 31.35
N GLU A 389 10.01 2.64 30.51
CA GLU A 389 9.90 3.10 29.13
C GLU A 389 8.89 2.25 28.36
N VAL A 390 8.17 2.91 27.44
CA VAL A 390 7.20 2.27 26.56
C VAL A 390 7.59 2.45 25.10
N TRP A 391 7.24 1.51 24.26
CA TRP A 391 7.35 1.67 22.83
C TRP A 391 6.35 2.72 22.36
N THR A 392 6.85 3.78 21.80
CA THR A 392 6.06 4.94 21.38
C THR A 392 6.58 5.52 20.06
N ARG A 393 5.95 6.58 19.58
CA ARG A 393 6.36 7.29 18.36
C ARG A 393 6.52 8.77 18.67
N TRP A 394 7.68 9.32 18.31
CA TRP A 394 7.98 10.73 18.44
C TRP A 394 8.40 11.30 17.09
N GLU A 395 7.72 12.35 16.61
CA GLU A 395 8.00 13.02 15.33
C GLU A 395 8.18 12.05 14.15
N GLY A 396 7.39 10.99 14.09
CA GLY A 396 7.46 9.99 13.05
C GLY A 396 8.45 8.84 13.28
N THR A 397 9.33 8.95 14.31
CA THR A 397 10.30 7.89 14.66
C THR A 397 9.76 7.00 15.77
N GLU A 398 9.82 5.70 15.60
CA GLU A 398 9.47 4.70 16.61
C GLU A 398 10.67 4.47 17.54
N LEU A 399 10.45 4.59 18.83
CA LEU A 399 11.49 4.47 19.86
C LEU A 399 10.93 4.02 21.22
N TYR A 400 11.79 3.58 22.09
CA TYR A 400 11.48 3.46 23.53
C TYR A 400 11.72 4.78 24.22
N GLY A 401 10.74 5.24 25.00
CA GLY A 401 10.82 6.49 25.76
C GLY A 401 9.93 6.47 26.97
N HIS A 402 10.04 7.52 27.80
CA HIS A 402 9.17 7.68 28.95
C HIS A 402 7.70 7.64 28.56
N SER A 403 6.88 6.99 29.37
CA SER A 403 5.45 6.88 29.11
C SER A 403 4.79 8.26 29.08
N PRO A 404 3.86 8.53 28.14
CA PRO A 404 3.04 9.73 28.20
C PRO A 404 2.18 9.78 29.44
N MET A 405 1.73 11.00 29.82
CA MET A 405 0.88 11.23 31.00
C MET A 405 -0.40 10.38 30.96
N ILE A 406 -1.04 10.30 29.80
CA ILE A 406 -2.18 9.41 29.56
C ILE A 406 -1.82 8.54 28.34
N TYR A 407 -1.96 7.25 28.52
CA TYR A 407 -1.44 6.25 27.59
C TYR A 407 -2.49 5.18 27.29
N ALA A 408 -2.54 4.72 26.07
CA ALA A 408 -3.37 3.59 25.66
C ALA A 408 -2.59 2.71 24.67
N LYS A 409 -2.62 1.39 24.87
CA LYS A 409 -2.02 0.42 23.97
C LYS A 409 -2.97 -0.77 23.80
N HIS A 410 -3.27 -1.09 22.54
CA HIS A 410 -4.21 -2.18 22.19
C HIS A 410 -5.60 -2.01 22.85
N ALA A 411 -6.03 -0.77 23.09
CA ALA A 411 -7.33 -0.43 23.65
C ALA A 411 -8.25 0.15 22.56
N THR A 412 -9.50 -0.28 22.57
CA THR A 412 -10.54 0.16 21.63
C THR A 412 -11.67 0.84 22.39
N ASN A 413 -12.46 1.70 21.71
CA ASN A 413 -13.61 2.39 22.25
C ASN A 413 -13.26 3.12 23.58
N ILE A 414 -12.32 4.06 23.50
CA ILE A 414 -11.85 4.86 24.63
C ILE A 414 -12.19 6.34 24.43
N ALA A 415 -12.48 7.05 25.49
CA ALA A 415 -12.65 8.50 25.46
C ALA A 415 -12.12 9.18 26.72
N ILE A 416 -11.74 10.43 26.57
CA ILE A 416 -11.53 11.37 27.67
C ILE A 416 -12.51 12.51 27.41
N THR A 417 -13.41 12.73 28.36
CA THR A 417 -14.42 13.79 28.26
C THR A 417 -14.34 14.72 29.49
N CYS A 418 -14.60 16.01 29.28
CA CYS A 418 -14.65 16.98 30.38
C CYS A 418 -15.67 18.07 30.07
N LEU A 419 -16.08 18.80 31.11
CA LEU A 419 -16.98 19.95 30.99
C LEU A 419 -16.24 21.29 30.83
N LEU A 420 -14.91 21.25 30.63
CA LEU A 420 -14.06 22.43 30.51
C LEU A 420 -12.97 22.30 29.46
N TYR A 421 -12.56 23.46 28.93
CA TYR A 421 -11.55 23.62 27.90
C TYR A 421 -10.25 22.89 28.19
N THR A 422 -9.75 22.18 27.20
CA THR A 422 -8.35 21.75 27.14
C THR A 422 -7.48 23.01 27.05
N SER A 423 -6.35 23.04 27.76
CA SER A 423 -5.32 24.05 27.55
C SER A 423 -4.90 24.04 26.08
N PRO A 424 -4.80 25.18 25.39
CA PRO A 424 -4.32 25.21 24.01
C PRO A 424 -2.93 24.60 23.90
N SER A 425 -2.68 23.92 22.81
CA SER A 425 -1.36 23.36 22.48
C SER A 425 -0.31 24.48 22.58
N PRO A 426 0.93 24.17 23.01
CA PRO A 426 2.02 25.16 22.97
C PRO A 426 2.24 25.79 21.59
N ARG A 427 1.79 25.13 20.51
CA ARG A 427 1.82 25.64 19.13
C ARG A 427 0.76 26.71 18.83
N ASP A 428 -0.27 26.83 19.67
CA ASP A 428 -1.36 27.81 19.49
C ASP A 428 -1.08 29.15 20.21
N ARG A 429 0.14 29.36 20.68
CA ARG A 429 0.58 30.55 21.41
C ARG A 429 1.46 31.50 20.58
N THR A 430 1.43 31.38 19.24
CA THR A 430 2.13 32.34 18.37
C THR A 430 1.14 33.30 17.73
#